data_5566e40fe0b78eb36cce0164bbabf5a7
#
_entry.id   5566e40fe0b78eb36cce0164bbabf5a7
#
_cell.length_a   1.000
_cell.length_b   1.000
_cell.length_c   1.000
_cell.angle_alpha   90.00
_cell.angle_beta   90.00
_cell.angle_gamma   90.00
#
_symmetry.space_group_name_H-M   'P 1'
#
loop_
_entity.id
_entity.type
_entity.pdbx_description
1 polymer ?
#
loop_
_entity_poly.entity_id
_entity_poly.type
_entity_poly.pdbx_seq_one_letter_code
_entity_poly.pdbx_strand_id
1 'polypeptide(L)'
;ALHPNAIWQNVPHPASEGRPAVMVLLANILCWSDQVRWDVISSSVDGHVGWYERIDRFWLRGEEYAVHCNGVFKVDPDTNTVREVRDYVDLGEWRARVTPVLQSLATRSAEEVVSQHLSAVGTRDPVAMASDYALDAVLARPNADHTGWCEIADYFEIVPVRLKDREVVFGEVEATDHHVAGVAWEITGAEGRVASGRDEFVVTEGRITHQRTSLDSGDF
;
A
#
# COMPACT_ATOMS: atom_id res chain seq x y z
N ALA A 1 -12.83 0.92 -11.46
CA ALA A 1 -11.86 2.02 -11.67
C ALA A 1 -12.52 3.38 -11.38
N LEU A 2 -11.72 4.39 -10.99
CA LEU A 2 -12.18 5.76 -10.77
C LEU A 2 -12.13 6.57 -12.09
N HIS A 3 -13.21 7.34 -12.34
CA HIS A 3 -13.23 8.30 -13.44
C HIS A 3 -12.12 9.37 -13.24
N PRO A 4 -11.51 9.96 -14.31
CA PRO A 4 -10.52 11.04 -14.17
C PRO A 4 -11.01 12.22 -13.31
N ASN A 5 -12.30 12.57 -13.45
CA ASN A 5 -12.98 13.63 -12.69
C ASN A 5 -13.83 13.04 -11.56
N ALA A 6 -13.35 11.99 -10.89
CA ALA A 6 -14.07 11.37 -9.77
C ALA A 6 -14.22 12.36 -8.61
N ILE A 7 -15.34 12.25 -7.89
CA ILE A 7 -15.62 13.02 -6.67
C ILE A 7 -15.85 12.01 -5.55
N TRP A 8 -15.20 12.21 -4.40
CA TRP A 8 -15.42 11.41 -3.20
C TRP A 8 -15.67 12.30 -1.99
N GLN A 9 -16.79 12.10 -1.35
CA GLN A 9 -17.18 12.87 -0.17
C GLN A 9 -17.53 11.95 1.00
N ASN A 10 -16.89 12.14 2.12
CA ASN A 10 -17.36 11.62 3.41
C ASN A 10 -18.23 12.70 4.05
N VAL A 11 -19.55 12.55 3.93
CA VAL A 11 -20.54 13.56 4.40
C VAL A 11 -20.48 13.68 5.94
N PRO A 12 -20.44 14.91 6.52
CA PRO A 12 -20.64 16.23 5.88
C PRO A 12 -19.33 16.95 5.48
N HIS A 13 -18.19 16.27 5.41
CA HIS A 13 -16.91 16.91 5.11
C HIS A 13 -16.83 17.38 3.64
N PRO A 14 -15.91 18.31 3.31
CA PRO A 14 -15.66 18.71 1.93
C PRO A 14 -15.32 17.51 1.02
N ALA A 15 -15.73 17.59 -0.23
CA ALA A 15 -15.41 16.58 -1.22
C ALA A 15 -13.95 16.69 -1.71
N SER A 16 -13.36 15.56 -2.05
CA SER A 16 -12.14 15.47 -2.85
C SER A 16 -12.54 15.38 -4.32
N GLU A 17 -12.01 16.26 -5.17
CA GLU A 17 -12.36 16.38 -6.58
C GLU A 17 -11.18 16.03 -7.48
N GLY A 18 -11.44 15.21 -8.50
CA GLY A 18 -10.46 14.65 -9.39
C GLY A 18 -9.79 13.38 -8.83
N ARG A 19 -9.44 12.45 -9.74
CA ARG A 19 -8.81 11.18 -9.37
C ARG A 19 -7.58 11.35 -8.47
N PRO A 20 -6.63 12.29 -8.72
CA PRO A 20 -5.48 12.44 -7.83
C PRO A 20 -5.86 12.79 -6.40
N ALA A 21 -6.79 13.72 -6.18
CA ALA A 21 -7.22 14.11 -4.84
C ALA A 21 -7.98 12.97 -4.13
N VAL A 22 -8.79 12.21 -4.86
CA VAL A 22 -9.47 11.02 -4.32
C VAL A 22 -8.47 9.94 -3.94
N MET A 23 -7.43 9.71 -4.75
CA MET A 23 -6.37 8.75 -4.42
C MET A 23 -5.63 9.15 -3.15
N VAL A 24 -5.30 10.42 -2.96
CA VAL A 24 -4.68 10.91 -1.71
C VAL A 24 -5.60 10.71 -0.52
N LEU A 25 -6.91 11.01 -0.65
CA LEU A 25 -7.89 10.76 0.41
C LEU A 25 -7.90 9.28 0.84
N LEU A 26 -8.00 8.37 -0.13
CA LEU A 26 -8.05 6.93 0.13
C LEU A 26 -6.72 6.40 0.68
N ALA A 27 -5.61 6.91 0.18
CA ALA A 27 -4.29 6.50 0.63
C ALA A 27 -4.01 6.78 2.11
N ASN A 28 -4.66 7.77 2.71
CA ASN A 28 -4.53 8.06 4.14
C ASN A 28 -4.86 6.86 5.05
N ILE A 29 -5.56 5.85 4.55
CA ILE A 29 -5.84 4.63 5.29
C ILE A 29 -5.42 3.38 4.52
N LEU A 30 -5.65 3.31 3.21
CA LEU A 30 -5.41 2.10 2.42
C LEU A 30 -3.94 1.68 2.43
N CYS A 31 -3.03 2.65 2.32
CA CYS A 31 -1.59 2.37 2.34
C CYS A 31 -1.06 1.87 3.70
N TRP A 32 -1.78 2.11 4.81
CA TRP A 32 -1.42 1.62 6.13
C TRP A 32 -2.03 0.27 6.47
N SER A 33 -2.97 -0.19 5.64
CA SER A 33 -3.76 -1.38 5.92
C SER A 33 -3.10 -2.63 5.35
N ASP A 34 -2.90 -3.64 6.19
CA ASP A 34 -2.42 -4.96 5.78
C ASP A 34 -3.46 -5.66 4.92
N GLN A 35 -4.74 -5.36 5.18
CA GLN A 35 -5.89 -5.88 4.44
C GLN A 35 -7.03 -4.86 4.49
N VAL A 36 -7.83 -4.81 3.42
CA VAL A 36 -9.07 -4.04 3.34
C VAL A 36 -10.18 -4.93 2.80
N ARG A 37 -11.37 -4.86 3.43
CA ARG A 37 -12.55 -5.59 2.96
C ARG A 37 -13.81 -4.75 3.16
N TRP A 38 -14.65 -4.73 2.15
CA TRP A 38 -15.98 -4.14 2.22
C TRP A 38 -17.04 -5.24 2.24
N ASP A 39 -17.71 -5.38 3.37
CA ASP A 39 -18.80 -6.33 3.53
C ASP A 39 -20.12 -5.62 3.23
N VAL A 40 -20.68 -5.86 2.04
CA VAL A 40 -21.99 -5.31 1.66
C VAL A 40 -23.09 -6.08 2.39
N ILE A 41 -23.87 -5.37 3.21
CA ILE A 41 -25.00 -5.90 3.97
C ILE A 41 -26.26 -5.86 3.10
N SER A 42 -26.53 -4.71 2.49
CA SER A 42 -27.66 -4.50 1.60
C SER A 42 -27.31 -3.54 0.47
N SER A 43 -27.98 -3.66 -0.66
CA SER A 43 -27.78 -2.76 -1.79
C SER A 43 -29.05 -2.56 -2.58
N SER A 44 -29.15 -1.42 -3.25
CA SER A 44 -30.19 -1.09 -4.22
C SER A 44 -29.55 -0.33 -5.38
N VAL A 45 -30.05 -0.53 -6.60
CA VAL A 45 -29.55 0.12 -7.81
C VAL A 45 -30.71 0.67 -8.62
N ASP A 46 -30.57 1.92 -9.07
CA ASP A 46 -31.45 2.55 -10.01
C ASP A 46 -30.63 3.22 -11.13
N GLY A 47 -30.72 2.66 -12.33
CA GLY A 47 -29.90 3.06 -13.47
C GLY A 47 -28.40 2.97 -13.17
N HIS A 48 -27.73 4.11 -13.14
CA HIS A 48 -26.29 4.22 -12.89
C HIS A 48 -25.95 4.65 -11.45
N VAL A 49 -26.92 4.60 -10.54
CA VAL A 49 -26.76 4.96 -9.12
C VAL A 49 -26.99 3.74 -8.25
N GLY A 50 -26.02 3.41 -7.42
CA GLY A 50 -26.09 2.33 -6.42
C GLY A 50 -26.04 2.88 -5.00
N TRP A 51 -26.81 2.28 -4.10
CA TRP A 51 -26.80 2.51 -2.66
C TRP A 51 -26.34 1.24 -1.96
N TYR A 52 -25.41 1.38 -1.03
CA TYR A 52 -24.80 0.25 -0.34
C TYR A 52 -24.75 0.53 1.15
N GLU A 53 -25.40 -0.31 1.94
CA GLU A 53 -25.11 -0.47 3.35
C GLU A 53 -23.98 -1.47 3.49
N ARG A 54 -22.88 -1.10 4.15
CA ARG A 54 -21.69 -1.93 4.24
C ARG A 54 -20.92 -1.72 5.54
N ILE A 55 -20.06 -2.67 5.85
CA ILE A 55 -19.03 -2.53 6.87
C ILE A 55 -17.70 -2.43 6.14
N ASP A 56 -17.01 -1.30 6.30
CA ASP A 56 -15.65 -1.12 5.80
C ASP A 56 -14.68 -1.59 6.88
N ARG A 57 -13.88 -2.60 6.56
CA ARG A 57 -12.92 -3.20 7.48
C ARG A 57 -11.51 -2.93 6.99
N PHE A 58 -10.68 -2.48 7.92
CA PHE A 58 -9.26 -2.19 7.70
C PHE A 58 -8.46 -2.95 8.76
N TRP A 59 -7.41 -3.64 8.38
CA TRP A 59 -6.49 -4.26 9.31
C TRP A 59 -5.20 -3.47 9.36
N LEU A 60 -4.82 -3.04 10.55
CA LEU A 60 -3.59 -2.30 10.82
C LEU A 60 -2.78 -3.11 11.84
N ARG A 61 -1.61 -3.60 11.44
CA ARG A 61 -0.80 -4.53 12.26
C ARG A 61 -1.57 -5.76 12.73
N GLY A 62 -2.39 -6.31 11.85
CA GLY A 62 -3.20 -7.49 12.11
C GLY A 62 -4.45 -7.25 12.98
N GLU A 63 -4.66 -6.03 13.51
CA GLU A 63 -5.85 -5.67 14.29
C GLU A 63 -6.93 -5.03 13.38
N GLU A 64 -8.18 -5.47 13.56
CA GLU A 64 -9.31 -5.01 12.75
C GLU A 64 -9.90 -3.70 13.27
N TYR A 65 -10.07 -2.74 12.37
CA TYR A 65 -10.76 -1.46 12.57
C TYR A 65 -11.93 -1.36 11.59
N ALA A 66 -13.12 -1.73 12.05
CA ALA A 66 -14.33 -1.70 11.24
C ALA A 66 -15.13 -0.41 11.44
N VAL A 67 -15.82 0.05 10.39
CA VAL A 67 -16.77 1.15 10.47
C VAL A 67 -18.00 0.85 9.59
N HIS A 68 -19.20 1.13 10.12
CA HIS A 68 -20.42 1.06 9.35
C HIS A 68 -20.56 2.28 8.44
N CYS A 69 -20.88 2.02 7.18
CA CYS A 69 -20.98 3.04 6.16
C CYS A 69 -22.22 2.82 5.26
N ASN A 70 -22.89 3.91 4.93
CA ASN A 70 -23.88 3.94 3.85
C ASN A 70 -23.31 4.78 2.71
N GLY A 71 -23.10 4.18 1.55
CA GLY A 71 -22.50 4.83 0.40
C GLY A 71 -23.46 4.96 -0.77
N VAL A 72 -23.38 6.07 -1.49
CA VAL A 72 -24.03 6.29 -2.77
C VAL A 72 -22.98 6.40 -3.85
N PHE A 73 -23.05 5.51 -4.84
CA PHE A 73 -22.10 5.44 -5.95
C PHE A 73 -22.80 5.81 -7.25
N LYS A 74 -22.20 6.71 -8.02
CA LYS A 74 -22.63 6.99 -9.39
C LYS A 74 -21.57 6.51 -10.37
N VAL A 75 -21.99 5.72 -11.33
CA VAL A 75 -21.14 5.19 -12.40
C VAL A 75 -21.38 6.03 -13.66
N ASP A 76 -20.31 6.39 -14.32
CA ASP A 76 -20.37 7.01 -15.64
C ASP A 76 -20.76 5.92 -16.67
N PRO A 77 -21.86 6.08 -17.42
CA PRO A 77 -22.35 5.06 -18.33
C PRO A 77 -21.46 4.83 -19.57
N ASP A 78 -20.72 5.84 -19.99
CA ASP A 78 -19.91 5.78 -21.20
C ASP A 78 -18.57 5.07 -20.93
N THR A 79 -18.00 5.27 -19.75
CA THR A 79 -16.68 4.74 -19.36
C THR A 79 -16.75 3.56 -18.40
N ASN A 80 -17.93 3.28 -17.82
CA ASN A 80 -18.14 2.28 -16.77
C ASN A 80 -17.18 2.45 -15.58
N THR A 81 -16.92 3.71 -15.20
CA THR A 81 -16.06 4.07 -14.07
C THR A 81 -16.83 4.81 -12.99
N VAL A 82 -16.39 4.72 -11.73
CA VAL A 82 -17.01 5.41 -10.60
C VAL A 82 -16.73 6.91 -10.72
N ARG A 83 -17.79 7.70 -10.87
CA ARG A 83 -17.74 9.16 -11.05
C ARG A 83 -17.96 9.92 -9.76
N GLU A 84 -18.82 9.44 -8.90
CA GLU A 84 -19.13 10.11 -7.62
C GLU A 84 -19.36 9.07 -6.52
N VAL A 85 -18.78 9.30 -5.36
CA VAL A 85 -19.05 8.55 -4.14
C VAL A 85 -19.41 9.54 -3.03
N ARG A 86 -20.49 9.24 -2.31
CA ARG A 86 -20.85 9.93 -1.07
C ARG A 86 -21.04 8.91 0.02
N ASP A 87 -20.16 8.93 0.99
CA ASP A 87 -20.19 8.06 2.15
C ASP A 87 -20.75 8.77 3.37
N TYR A 88 -21.68 8.13 4.05
CA TYR A 88 -22.31 8.56 5.30
C TYR A 88 -21.78 7.64 6.41
N VAL A 89 -20.82 8.12 7.15
CA VAL A 89 -20.04 7.34 8.12
C VAL A 89 -19.74 8.18 9.36
N ASP A 90 -19.76 7.58 10.54
CA ASP A 90 -19.26 8.25 11.76
C ASP A 90 -17.71 8.25 11.76
N LEU A 91 -17.15 9.23 11.04
CA LEU A 91 -15.70 9.43 11.02
C LEU A 91 -15.14 9.89 12.36
N GLY A 92 -15.94 10.50 13.23
CA GLY A 92 -15.47 10.97 14.54
C GLY A 92 -15.09 9.80 15.44
N GLU A 93 -15.99 8.84 15.58
CA GLU A 93 -15.77 7.63 16.37
C GLU A 93 -14.64 6.78 15.77
N TRP A 94 -14.68 6.55 14.45
CA TRP A 94 -13.67 5.76 13.78
C TRP A 94 -12.27 6.36 13.87
N ARG A 95 -12.12 7.67 13.65
CA ARG A 95 -10.84 8.39 13.80
C ARG A 95 -10.30 8.33 15.22
N ALA A 96 -11.16 8.41 16.23
CA ALA A 96 -10.73 8.30 17.62
C ALA A 96 -10.03 6.97 17.92
N ARG A 97 -10.44 5.87 17.26
CA ARG A 97 -9.80 4.55 17.37
C ARG A 97 -8.54 4.42 16.51
N VAL A 98 -8.59 4.92 15.27
CA VAL A 98 -7.55 4.69 14.27
C VAL A 98 -6.38 5.67 14.36
N THR A 99 -6.63 6.94 14.70
CA THR A 99 -5.58 7.96 14.72
C THR A 99 -4.38 7.62 15.60
N PRO A 100 -4.54 7.09 16.84
CA PRO A 100 -3.38 6.72 17.66
C PRO A 100 -2.51 5.64 17.01
N VAL A 101 -3.12 4.70 16.29
CA VAL A 101 -2.41 3.64 15.57
C VAL A 101 -1.64 4.21 14.40
N LEU A 102 -2.28 5.03 13.57
CA LEU A 102 -1.61 5.70 12.44
C LEU A 102 -0.45 6.58 12.91
N GLN A 103 -0.61 7.29 14.02
CA GLN A 103 0.47 8.08 14.62
C GLN A 103 1.64 7.19 15.06
N SER A 104 1.35 6.05 15.70
CA SER A 104 2.39 5.08 16.07
C SER A 104 3.10 4.50 14.85
N LEU A 105 2.36 4.20 13.77
CA LEU A 105 2.95 3.75 12.51
C LEU A 105 3.86 4.80 11.88
N ALA A 106 3.47 6.07 11.93
CA ALA A 106 4.24 7.18 11.37
C ALA A 106 5.56 7.46 12.12
N THR A 107 5.73 6.94 13.35
CA THR A 107 6.96 7.12 14.14
C THR A 107 7.92 5.93 14.06
N ARG A 108 7.63 4.91 13.24
CA ARG A 108 8.52 3.75 13.08
C ARG A 108 9.90 4.17 12.55
N SER A 109 10.94 3.56 13.10
CA SER A 109 12.32 3.70 12.62
C SER A 109 12.51 2.99 11.27
N ALA A 110 13.60 3.32 10.58
CA ALA A 110 14.00 2.61 9.35
C ALA A 110 14.22 1.12 9.61
N GLU A 111 14.80 0.75 10.75
CA GLU A 111 15.01 -0.65 11.12
C GLU A 111 13.67 -1.42 11.24
N GLU A 112 12.67 -0.82 11.91
CA GLU A 112 11.35 -1.42 12.07
C GLU A 112 10.63 -1.58 10.73
N VAL A 113 10.63 -0.53 9.91
CA VAL A 113 9.94 -0.54 8.59
C VAL A 113 10.61 -1.53 7.64
N VAL A 114 11.94 -1.50 7.55
CA VAL A 114 12.69 -2.40 6.66
C VAL A 114 12.53 -3.85 7.11
N SER A 115 12.63 -4.15 8.41
CA SER A 115 12.43 -5.51 8.91
C SER A 115 11.04 -6.05 8.57
N GLN A 116 10.00 -5.22 8.68
CA GLN A 116 8.64 -5.59 8.27
C GLN A 116 8.55 -5.83 6.77
N HIS A 117 9.12 -4.94 5.95
CA HIS A 117 9.16 -5.07 4.50
C HIS A 117 9.86 -6.37 4.06
N LEU A 118 11.01 -6.70 4.64
CA LEU A 118 11.73 -7.94 4.33
C LEU A 118 10.92 -9.18 4.69
N SER A 119 10.18 -9.14 5.80
CA SER A 119 9.24 -10.20 6.17
C SER A 119 8.15 -10.36 5.11
N ALA A 120 7.58 -9.26 4.61
CA ALA A 120 6.59 -9.27 3.54
C ALA A 120 7.15 -9.86 2.24
N VAL A 121 8.40 -9.54 1.86
CA VAL A 121 9.09 -10.18 0.71
C VAL A 121 9.17 -11.69 0.91
N GLY A 122 9.47 -12.15 2.11
CA GLY A 122 9.50 -13.57 2.46
C GLY A 122 8.16 -14.30 2.27
N THR A 123 7.03 -13.60 2.46
CA THR A 123 5.68 -14.17 2.21
C THR A 123 5.32 -14.27 0.73
N ARG A 124 6.02 -13.55 -0.13
CA ARG A 124 5.75 -13.42 -1.58
C ARG A 124 4.38 -12.82 -1.90
N ASP A 125 3.80 -12.05 -0.99
CA ASP A 125 2.55 -11.32 -1.20
C ASP A 125 2.86 -9.93 -1.77
N PRO A 126 2.53 -9.65 -3.05
CA PRO A 126 2.82 -8.37 -3.68
C PRO A 126 2.21 -7.16 -2.97
N VAL A 127 1.01 -7.32 -2.42
CA VAL A 127 0.31 -6.25 -1.70
C VAL A 127 1.04 -5.93 -0.39
N ALA A 128 1.43 -6.97 0.36
CA ALA A 128 2.21 -6.81 1.58
C ALA A 128 3.58 -6.18 1.29
N MET A 129 4.26 -6.59 0.21
CA MET A 129 5.54 -6.01 -0.21
C MET A 129 5.44 -4.51 -0.52
N ALA A 130 4.34 -4.06 -1.15
CA ALA A 130 4.14 -2.65 -1.48
C ALA A 130 3.62 -1.81 -0.31
N SER A 131 3.08 -2.42 0.74
CA SER A 131 2.35 -1.72 1.82
C SER A 131 3.21 -0.75 2.63
N ASP A 132 4.52 -0.97 2.74
CA ASP A 132 5.41 -0.09 3.50
C ASP A 132 5.92 1.13 2.70
N TYR A 133 5.59 1.25 1.42
CA TYR A 133 6.03 2.39 0.60
C TYR A 133 5.10 3.59 0.68
N ALA A 134 5.69 4.79 0.64
CA ALA A 134 4.95 6.03 0.48
C ALA A 134 4.32 6.12 -0.93
N LEU A 135 3.29 6.97 -1.09
CA LEU A 135 2.60 7.12 -2.38
C LEU A 135 3.48 7.63 -3.51
N ASP A 136 4.46 8.45 -3.17
CA ASP A 136 5.42 9.08 -4.07
C ASP A 136 6.82 8.45 -3.98
N ALA A 137 6.91 7.26 -3.39
CA ALA A 137 8.18 6.57 -3.21
C ALA A 137 8.90 6.29 -4.54
N VAL A 138 10.21 6.18 -4.45
CA VAL A 138 11.07 5.78 -5.57
C VAL A 138 11.80 4.49 -5.22
N LEU A 139 11.62 3.47 -6.05
CA LEU A 139 12.41 2.25 -6.04
C LEU A 139 13.39 2.29 -7.22
N ALA A 140 14.63 2.68 -6.93
CA ALA A 140 15.71 2.75 -7.92
C ALA A 140 16.43 1.41 -8.05
N ARG A 141 16.41 0.84 -9.24
CA ARG A 141 17.06 -0.43 -9.56
C ARG A 141 18.09 -0.24 -10.68
N PRO A 142 19.07 -1.16 -10.84
CA PRO A 142 20.10 -1.03 -11.87
C PRO A 142 19.58 -0.84 -13.30
N ASN A 143 18.40 -1.39 -13.61
CA ASN A 143 17.86 -1.43 -14.96
C ASN A 143 16.56 -0.60 -15.14
N ALA A 144 15.94 -0.13 -14.07
CA ALA A 144 14.70 0.64 -14.11
C ALA A 144 14.41 1.31 -12.77
N ASP A 145 13.86 2.50 -12.81
CA ASP A 145 13.28 3.16 -11.65
C ASP A 145 11.75 2.99 -11.68
N HIS A 146 11.15 2.74 -10.51
CA HIS A 146 9.71 2.70 -10.32
C HIS A 146 9.33 3.86 -9.42
N THR A 147 8.45 4.74 -9.92
CA THR A 147 8.06 5.96 -9.21
C THR A 147 6.58 5.94 -8.84
N GLY A 148 6.34 6.12 -7.57
CA GLY A 148 5.00 6.08 -6.98
C GLY A 148 4.54 4.65 -6.65
N TRP A 149 3.62 4.59 -5.68
CA TRP A 149 3.15 3.34 -5.12
C TRP A 149 2.62 2.34 -6.17
N CYS A 150 1.90 2.83 -7.19
CA CYS A 150 1.32 1.96 -8.22
C CYS A 150 2.39 1.23 -9.03
N GLU A 151 3.44 1.92 -9.50
CA GLU A 151 4.52 1.28 -10.27
C GLU A 151 5.34 0.31 -9.41
N ILE A 152 5.50 0.63 -8.12
CA ILE A 152 6.17 -0.24 -7.15
C ILE A 152 5.32 -1.50 -6.89
N ALA A 153 4.00 -1.36 -6.74
CA ALA A 153 3.10 -2.49 -6.59
C ALA A 153 3.11 -3.40 -7.83
N ASP A 154 3.03 -2.82 -9.03
CA ASP A 154 3.14 -3.57 -10.30
C ASP A 154 4.48 -4.31 -10.41
N TYR A 155 5.58 -3.70 -9.94
CA TYR A 155 6.87 -4.38 -9.88
C TYR A 155 6.84 -5.60 -8.93
N PHE A 156 6.25 -5.45 -7.74
CA PHE A 156 6.18 -6.56 -6.78
C PHE A 156 5.26 -7.70 -7.26
N GLU A 157 4.28 -7.46 -8.13
CA GLU A 157 3.51 -8.54 -8.76
C GLU A 157 4.38 -9.48 -9.59
N ILE A 158 5.49 -8.98 -10.13
CA ILE A 158 6.41 -9.76 -10.98
C ILE A 158 7.44 -10.53 -10.13
N VAL A 159 7.78 -10.06 -8.93
CA VAL A 159 8.85 -10.65 -8.09
C VAL A 159 8.62 -12.13 -7.79
N PRO A 160 7.44 -12.60 -7.32
CA PRO A 160 7.19 -14.03 -7.08
C PRO A 160 7.36 -14.88 -8.35
N VAL A 161 6.95 -14.35 -9.50
CA VAL A 161 7.07 -15.03 -10.80
C VAL A 161 8.53 -15.18 -11.22
N ARG A 162 9.37 -14.17 -10.95
CA ARG A 162 10.82 -14.22 -11.23
C ARG A 162 11.58 -15.12 -10.26
N LEU A 163 11.21 -15.10 -9.00
CA LEU A 163 11.83 -15.95 -7.98
C LEU A 163 11.57 -17.43 -8.23
N LYS A 164 10.35 -17.82 -8.64
CA LYS A 164 9.95 -19.23 -8.82
C LYS A 164 10.22 -20.05 -7.54
N ASP A 165 11.10 -21.04 -7.65
CA ASP A 165 11.57 -21.95 -6.60
C ASP A 165 12.82 -21.43 -5.86
N ARG A 166 13.31 -20.24 -6.21
CA ARG A 166 14.47 -19.62 -5.57
C ARG A 166 14.07 -18.94 -4.26
N GLU A 167 14.98 -18.86 -3.33
CA GLU A 167 14.80 -18.19 -2.05
C GLU A 167 15.62 -16.89 -1.99
N VAL A 168 15.04 -15.86 -1.37
CA VAL A 168 15.77 -14.65 -1.00
C VAL A 168 16.17 -14.78 0.46
N VAL A 169 17.46 -14.66 0.73
CA VAL A 169 18.02 -14.65 2.08
C VAL A 169 18.55 -13.24 2.35
N PHE A 170 18.04 -12.63 3.42
CA PHE A 170 18.46 -11.30 3.86
C PHE A 170 19.47 -11.42 5.00
N GLY A 171 20.47 -10.54 4.99
CA GLY A 171 21.37 -10.30 6.11
C GLY A 171 20.68 -9.52 7.25
N GLU A 172 21.47 -9.08 8.22
CA GLU A 172 20.97 -8.17 9.27
C GLU A 172 20.66 -6.81 8.68
N VAL A 173 19.59 -6.16 9.19
CA VAL A 173 19.26 -4.76 8.86
C VAL A 173 20.25 -3.86 9.59
N GLU A 174 21.03 -3.08 8.85
CA GLU A 174 22.02 -2.15 9.37
C GLU A 174 21.45 -0.73 9.34
N ALA A 175 20.85 -0.28 10.45
CA ALA A 175 20.38 1.09 10.57
C ALA A 175 21.55 2.06 10.78
N THR A 176 21.66 3.07 9.92
CA THR A 176 22.64 4.16 10.07
C THR A 176 22.12 5.22 11.04
N ASP A 177 20.82 5.48 10.98
CA ASP A 177 20.09 6.36 11.87
C ASP A 177 18.59 6.00 11.90
N HIS A 178 17.74 6.87 12.47
CA HIS A 178 16.30 6.63 12.56
C HIS A 178 15.61 6.54 11.17
N HIS A 179 16.20 7.13 10.15
CA HIS A 179 15.59 7.29 8.81
C HIS A 179 16.27 6.45 7.73
N VAL A 180 17.43 5.90 7.97
CA VAL A 180 18.23 5.21 6.94
C VAL A 180 18.64 3.84 7.41
N ALA A 181 18.38 2.83 6.60
CA ALA A 181 18.85 1.47 6.84
C ALA A 181 19.27 0.79 5.53
N GLY A 182 20.16 -0.19 5.65
CA GLY A 182 20.61 -1.01 4.54
C GLY A 182 20.55 -2.49 4.88
N VAL A 183 20.45 -3.34 3.87
CA VAL A 183 20.47 -4.80 4.01
C VAL A 183 21.18 -5.44 2.82
N ALA A 184 22.06 -6.39 3.08
CA ALA A 184 22.59 -7.29 2.06
C ALA A 184 21.60 -8.44 1.82
N TRP A 185 21.52 -8.91 0.58
CA TRP A 185 20.65 -10.03 0.24
C TRP A 185 21.30 -10.96 -0.77
N GLU A 186 20.88 -12.22 -0.74
CA GLU A 186 21.27 -13.24 -1.71
C GLU A 186 20.02 -13.97 -2.23
N ILE A 187 20.02 -14.29 -3.53
CA ILE A 187 19.04 -15.19 -4.14
C ILE A 187 19.73 -16.53 -4.36
N THR A 188 19.16 -17.58 -3.80
CA THR A 188 19.66 -18.95 -3.90
C THR A 188 18.68 -19.83 -4.67
N GLY A 189 19.20 -20.75 -5.46
CA GLY A 189 18.45 -21.78 -6.18
C GLY A 189 19.09 -23.16 -5.98
N ALA A 190 18.59 -24.17 -6.69
CA ALA A 190 19.04 -25.56 -6.55
C ALA A 190 20.55 -25.75 -6.80
N GLU A 191 21.17 -24.91 -7.64
CA GLU A 191 22.59 -24.97 -8.00
C GLU A 191 23.47 -24.00 -7.19
N GLY A 192 22.90 -23.35 -6.17
CA GLY A 192 23.59 -22.37 -5.31
C GLY A 192 23.13 -20.94 -5.54
N ARG A 193 24.01 -19.97 -5.23
CA ARG A 193 23.72 -18.53 -5.35
C ARG A 193 23.54 -18.11 -6.81
N VAL A 194 22.41 -17.45 -7.08
CA VAL A 194 22.03 -16.94 -8.41
C VAL A 194 22.38 -15.45 -8.55
N ALA A 195 22.09 -14.66 -7.51
CA ALA A 195 22.37 -13.24 -7.47
C ALA A 195 22.63 -12.79 -6.04
N SER A 196 23.30 -11.68 -5.87
CA SER A 196 23.46 -10.98 -4.59
C SER A 196 23.51 -9.49 -4.80
N GLY A 197 23.19 -8.75 -3.75
CA GLY A 197 23.21 -7.30 -3.77
C GLY A 197 22.96 -6.69 -2.41
N ARG A 198 22.73 -5.39 -2.43
CA ARG A 198 22.41 -4.59 -1.25
C ARG A 198 21.28 -3.63 -1.59
N ASP A 199 20.36 -3.47 -0.66
CA ASP A 199 19.34 -2.44 -0.68
C ASP A 199 19.64 -1.39 0.40
N GLU A 200 19.44 -0.13 0.03
CA GLU A 200 19.49 1.03 0.92
C GLU A 200 18.10 1.67 0.94
N PHE A 201 17.59 1.98 2.13
CA PHE A 201 16.27 2.51 2.34
C PHE A 201 16.33 3.86 3.05
N VAL A 202 15.47 4.79 2.59
CA VAL A 202 15.16 6.02 3.31
C VAL A 202 13.69 5.95 3.76
N VAL A 203 13.47 6.16 5.04
CA VAL A 203 12.17 6.09 5.69
C VAL A 203 11.80 7.48 6.22
N THR A 204 10.61 7.95 5.86
CA THR A 204 10.03 9.20 6.35
C THR A 204 8.61 8.93 6.79
N GLU A 205 8.23 9.44 7.94
CA GLU A 205 6.90 9.22 8.53
C GLU A 205 6.51 7.73 8.55
N GLY A 206 7.46 6.87 8.94
CA GLY A 206 7.26 5.43 9.05
C GLY A 206 7.01 4.69 7.72
N ARG A 207 7.40 5.26 6.58
CA ARG A 207 7.24 4.67 5.24
C ARG A 207 8.52 4.78 4.44
N ILE A 208 8.77 3.81 3.58
CA ILE A 208 9.86 3.83 2.61
C ILE A 208 9.54 4.89 1.56
N THR A 209 10.34 5.97 1.52
CA THR A 209 10.26 7.01 0.49
C THR A 209 11.24 6.75 -0.64
N HIS A 210 12.38 6.12 -0.35
CA HIS A 210 13.36 5.71 -1.34
C HIS A 210 13.92 4.33 -1.00
N GLN A 211 14.04 3.50 -2.01
CA GLN A 211 14.86 2.29 -1.97
C GLN A 211 15.81 2.30 -3.16
N ARG A 212 17.05 1.99 -2.92
CA ARG A 212 18.05 1.82 -3.96
C ARG A 212 18.65 0.42 -3.90
N THR A 213 18.48 -0.33 -4.98
CA THR A 213 19.06 -1.67 -5.15
C THR A 213 20.38 -1.58 -5.92
N SER A 214 21.42 -2.18 -5.38
CA SER A 214 22.69 -2.42 -6.08
C SER A 214 22.93 -3.93 -6.21
N LEU A 215 23.44 -4.36 -7.36
CA LEU A 215 23.82 -5.76 -7.63
C LEU A 215 25.31 -5.94 -7.49
N ASP A 216 25.72 -6.93 -6.69
CA ASP A 216 27.13 -7.35 -6.58
C ASP A 216 27.42 -8.46 -7.58
N SER A 217 26.47 -9.35 -7.82
CA SER A 217 26.61 -10.46 -8.77
C SER A 217 25.27 -10.95 -9.29
N GLY A 218 25.29 -11.54 -10.48
CA GLY A 218 24.11 -12.14 -11.11
C GLY A 218 23.20 -11.11 -11.80
N ASP A 219 22.03 -11.56 -12.21
CA ASP A 219 20.98 -10.76 -12.86
C ASP A 219 19.62 -11.13 -12.24
N PHE A 220 18.91 -10.09 -11.74
CA PHE A 220 17.59 -10.26 -11.13
C PHE A 220 16.68 -9.04 -11.35
#